data_84129aba06de886f0151ff9c875396a8
#
_entry.id   84129aba06de886f0151ff9c875396a8
#
_cell.length_a   1.000
_cell.length_b   1.000
_cell.length_c   1.000
_cell.angle_alpha   90.00
_cell.angle_beta   90.00
_cell.angle_gamma   90.00
#
_symmetry.space_group_name_H-M   'P 1'
#
loop_
_entity.id
_entity.type
_entity.pdbx_description
1 polymer ?
#
loop_
_entity_poly.entity_id
_entity_poly.type
_entity_poly.pdbx_seq_one_letter_code
_entity_poly.pdbx_strand_id
1 'polypeptide(L)'
;MILSLLLPLIAQVGPSVGVGAGGSLPQAPLEIPRKKTEAAAPPAPLTPAAQCRKLLAGNPAEAQAYAEKWIKDLKGSARVEPGQCLGMALAAQGEWDEAEAAFTEARELTPASEPAGRARLGGMAGNALLAAGKPEAALARLDQAHGEALGAADPRLAGEISIDRARALVALKRDGDAATALATARTNAADNGQGWLLSATLSRRQGKLAEAQQQIQVAAQLMPLEPEVGLEAGVIAVLAGNEGAARRSWLSVVKAAPGSETARTAQSYLDQLGPDPAPSGR
;
A
#
# COMPACT_ATOMS: atom_id res chain seq x y z
N MET A 1 0.14 -53.48 -0.41
CA MET A 1 -0.94 -54.25 0.23
C MET A 1 -1.75 -53.23 1.01
N ILE A 2 -2.90 -52.95 0.66
CA ILE A 2 -4.31 -53.28 0.71
C ILE A 2 -4.98 -52.13 -0.02
N LEU A 3 -5.49 -52.25 -1.15
CA LEU A 3 -6.72 -52.80 -1.73
C LEU A 3 -7.95 -51.89 -1.54
N SER A 4 -8.34 -51.40 -2.69
CA SER A 4 -9.60 -50.79 -3.18
C SER A 4 -10.88 -51.24 -2.48
N LEU A 5 -11.88 -50.35 -2.54
CA LEU A 5 -13.29 -50.73 -2.77
C LEU A 5 -14.05 -49.55 -3.40
N LEU A 6 -14.27 -49.67 -4.71
CA LEU A 6 -15.29 -48.98 -5.48
C LEU A 6 -16.60 -49.73 -5.35
N LEU A 7 -17.70 -49.04 -5.02
CA LEU A 7 -19.06 -49.57 -5.20
C LEU A 7 -19.82 -48.69 -6.21
N PRO A 8 -20.47 -49.30 -7.21
CA PRO A 8 -21.31 -48.57 -8.15
C PRO A 8 -22.74 -48.41 -7.61
N LEU A 9 -23.27 -47.18 -7.78
CA LEU A 9 -24.70 -46.90 -7.54
C LEU A 9 -25.49 -47.32 -8.79
N ILE A 10 -26.36 -48.31 -8.60
CA ILE A 10 -27.30 -48.82 -9.61
C ILE A 10 -28.50 -47.89 -9.67
N ALA A 11 -28.79 -47.37 -10.87
CA ALA A 11 -30.00 -46.67 -11.19
C ALA A 11 -31.20 -47.66 -11.25
N GLN A 12 -32.23 -47.45 -10.48
CA GLN A 12 -33.51 -48.15 -10.61
C GLN A 12 -34.48 -47.24 -11.35
N VAL A 13 -34.87 -47.67 -12.54
CA VAL A 13 -35.96 -47.14 -13.33
C VAL A 13 -37.24 -47.87 -12.88
N GLY A 14 -38.24 -47.18 -12.38
CA GLY A 14 -39.57 -47.71 -12.08
C GLY A 14 -40.63 -47.04 -12.96
N PRO A 15 -41.79 -47.69 -13.22
CA PRO A 15 -42.58 -47.41 -14.41
C PRO A 15 -43.58 -46.26 -14.28
N SER A 16 -43.85 -45.65 -15.41
CA SER A 16 -44.85 -44.63 -15.66
C SER A 16 -46.29 -45.15 -15.49
N VAL A 17 -47.11 -44.50 -14.68
CA VAL A 17 -48.57 -44.72 -14.66
C VAL A 17 -49.31 -43.38 -14.66
N GLY A 18 -50.12 -43.16 -15.67
CA GLY A 18 -51.47 -42.61 -15.53
C GLY A 18 -51.61 -41.08 -15.48
N VAL A 19 -52.06 -40.53 -16.61
CA VAL A 19 -52.70 -39.23 -16.76
C VAL A 19 -53.90 -39.13 -15.81
N GLY A 20 -53.87 -38.16 -14.90
CA GLY A 20 -54.99 -37.72 -14.10
C GLY A 20 -55.12 -36.20 -14.17
N ALA A 21 -56.17 -35.73 -14.85
CA ALA A 21 -56.57 -34.32 -14.80
C ALA A 21 -56.95 -33.94 -13.37
N GLY A 22 -56.16 -33.13 -12.71
CA GLY A 22 -56.40 -32.62 -11.36
C GLY A 22 -56.15 -31.13 -11.29
N GLY A 23 -57.17 -30.37 -11.06
CA GLY A 23 -57.20 -28.93 -11.03
C GLY A 23 -56.09 -28.32 -10.16
N SER A 24 -55.46 -27.32 -10.67
CA SER A 24 -54.55 -26.45 -9.95
C SER A 24 -55.31 -25.75 -8.82
N LEU A 25 -55.03 -26.11 -7.58
CA LEU A 25 -55.42 -25.31 -6.43
C LEU A 25 -54.74 -23.93 -6.56
N PRO A 26 -55.48 -22.84 -6.36
CA PRO A 26 -54.89 -21.53 -6.33
C PRO A 26 -53.91 -21.47 -5.15
N GLN A 27 -52.61 -21.41 -5.45
CA GLN A 27 -51.61 -21.13 -4.43
C GLN A 27 -51.77 -19.67 -4.01
N ALA A 28 -52.27 -19.46 -2.80
CA ALA A 28 -52.25 -18.14 -2.19
C ALA A 28 -50.76 -17.63 -2.17
N PRO A 29 -50.53 -16.35 -2.45
CA PRO A 29 -49.18 -15.80 -2.37
C PRO A 29 -48.59 -16.08 -0.99
N LEU A 30 -47.39 -16.62 -0.97
CA LEU A 30 -46.65 -16.87 0.27
C LEU A 30 -46.38 -15.52 0.93
N GLU A 31 -47.08 -15.18 1.97
CA GLU A 31 -46.78 -14.01 2.80
C GLU A 31 -45.55 -14.35 3.65
N ILE A 32 -44.40 -13.97 3.17
CA ILE A 32 -43.14 -14.04 3.96
C ILE A 32 -43.26 -12.94 5.02
N PRO A 33 -43.30 -13.28 6.33
CA PRO A 33 -43.30 -12.26 7.38
C PRO A 33 -42.03 -11.43 7.26
N ARG A 34 -42.15 -10.19 6.81
CA ARG A 34 -41.04 -9.25 6.88
C ARG A 34 -40.76 -9.01 8.34
N LYS A 35 -39.62 -9.56 8.82
CA LYS A 35 -39.06 -9.18 10.11
C LYS A 35 -39.00 -7.64 10.12
N LYS A 36 -39.76 -7.00 11.02
CA LYS A 36 -39.62 -5.54 11.22
C LYS A 36 -38.15 -5.31 11.49
N THR A 37 -37.47 -4.68 10.54
CA THR A 37 -36.09 -4.22 10.72
C THR A 37 -36.20 -3.17 11.83
N GLU A 38 -35.83 -3.53 13.03
CA GLU A 38 -35.64 -2.58 14.12
C GLU A 38 -34.70 -1.50 13.60
N ALA A 39 -35.14 -0.26 13.63
CA ALA A 39 -34.41 0.86 13.10
C ALA A 39 -33.00 0.80 13.77
N ALA A 40 -31.97 0.59 12.98
CA ALA A 40 -30.60 0.54 13.49
C ALA A 40 -30.35 1.81 14.33
N ALA A 41 -29.88 1.63 15.55
CA ALA A 41 -29.52 2.76 16.40
C ALA A 41 -28.58 3.68 15.61
N PRO A 42 -28.69 5.01 15.74
CA PRO A 42 -27.81 5.93 15.06
C PRO A 42 -26.36 5.57 15.36
N PRO A 43 -25.46 5.59 14.36
CA PRO A 43 -24.06 5.24 14.57
C PRO A 43 -23.47 6.13 15.70
N ALA A 44 -22.69 5.50 16.55
CA ALA A 44 -21.99 6.22 17.62
C ALA A 44 -21.14 7.37 17.06
N PRO A 45 -21.03 8.51 17.75
CA PRO A 45 -20.21 9.63 17.30
C PRO A 45 -18.75 9.17 17.12
N LEU A 46 -18.12 9.64 16.04
CA LEU A 46 -16.72 9.31 15.75
C LEU A 46 -15.81 9.86 16.85
N THR A 47 -14.75 9.11 17.21
CA THR A 47 -13.66 9.64 18.03
C THR A 47 -12.97 10.79 17.28
N PRO A 48 -12.30 11.74 17.97
CA PRO A 48 -11.60 12.84 17.30
C PRO A 48 -10.61 12.37 16.23
N ALA A 49 -9.84 11.33 16.50
CA ALA A 49 -8.93 10.73 15.53
C ALA A 49 -9.65 10.10 14.31
N ALA A 50 -10.79 9.46 14.54
CA ALA A 50 -11.60 8.91 13.45
C ALA A 50 -12.23 10.03 12.59
N GLN A 51 -12.61 11.14 13.23
CA GLN A 51 -13.10 12.33 12.53
C GLN A 51 -11.99 12.95 11.67
N CYS A 52 -10.77 13.09 12.22
CA CYS A 52 -9.60 13.55 11.46
C CYS A 52 -9.36 12.69 10.21
N ARG A 53 -9.28 11.36 10.36
CA ARG A 53 -9.08 10.44 9.21
C ARG A 53 -10.16 10.60 8.15
N LYS A 54 -11.42 10.75 8.56
CA LYS A 54 -12.54 10.97 7.64
C LYS A 54 -12.39 12.27 6.84
N LEU A 55 -12.00 13.35 7.51
CA LEU A 55 -11.78 14.66 6.88
C LEU A 55 -10.58 14.62 5.94
N LEU A 56 -9.47 13.99 6.33
CA LEU A 56 -8.28 13.82 5.48
C LEU A 56 -8.61 13.11 4.17
N ALA A 57 -9.48 12.11 4.18
CA ALA A 57 -9.89 11.38 2.99
C ALA A 57 -10.79 12.22 2.05
N GLY A 58 -11.48 13.22 2.56
CA GLY A 58 -12.42 14.05 1.79
C GLY A 58 -11.88 15.45 1.46
N ASN A 59 -11.43 16.17 2.46
CA ASN A 59 -10.97 17.57 2.34
C ASN A 59 -9.85 17.86 3.35
N PRO A 60 -8.58 17.85 2.93
CA PRO A 60 -7.45 18.14 3.81
C PRO A 60 -7.50 19.50 4.51
N ALA A 61 -8.04 20.54 3.87
CA ALA A 61 -8.19 21.86 4.50
C ALA A 61 -9.20 21.85 5.65
N GLU A 62 -10.28 21.09 5.53
CA GLU A 62 -11.21 20.88 6.65
C GLU A 62 -10.57 20.07 7.79
N ALA A 63 -9.72 19.08 7.44
CA ALA A 63 -8.96 18.34 8.43
C ALA A 63 -7.98 19.22 9.20
N GLN A 64 -7.33 20.15 8.51
CA GLN A 64 -6.46 21.16 9.13
C GLN A 64 -7.23 22.04 10.12
N ALA A 65 -8.32 22.67 9.67
CA ALA A 65 -9.15 23.52 10.53
C ALA A 65 -9.71 22.75 11.74
N TYR A 66 -10.06 21.49 11.55
CA TYR A 66 -10.48 20.61 12.63
C TYR A 66 -9.35 20.35 13.64
N ALA A 67 -8.15 20.04 13.18
CA ALA A 67 -6.98 19.78 14.01
C ALA A 67 -6.58 21.01 14.82
N GLU A 68 -6.54 22.19 14.19
CA GLU A 68 -6.26 23.45 14.86
C GLU A 68 -7.26 23.76 15.97
N LYS A 69 -8.55 23.54 15.72
CA LYS A 69 -9.58 23.68 16.74
C LYS A 69 -9.41 22.67 17.88
N TRP A 70 -9.04 21.43 17.53
CA TRP A 70 -8.83 20.36 18.53
C TRP A 70 -7.62 20.65 19.42
N ILE A 71 -6.55 21.24 18.87
CA ILE A 71 -5.33 21.63 19.64
C ILE A 71 -5.59 22.75 20.64
N LYS A 72 -6.51 23.68 20.34
CA LYS A 72 -6.60 25.02 20.94
C LYS A 72 -6.57 25.05 22.48
N ASP A 73 -7.28 24.09 23.11
CA ASP A 73 -7.43 24.08 24.56
C ASP A 73 -6.62 22.95 25.25
N LEU A 74 -5.80 22.22 24.44
CA LEU A 74 -5.00 21.11 24.90
C LEU A 74 -3.58 21.54 25.29
N LYS A 75 -2.96 20.80 26.23
CA LYS A 75 -1.58 21.01 26.67
C LYS A 75 -0.81 19.70 26.77
N GLY A 76 0.52 19.78 26.66
CA GLY A 76 1.42 18.63 26.81
C GLY A 76 1.06 17.50 25.85
N SER A 77 1.15 16.27 26.30
CA SER A 77 0.92 15.06 25.48
C SER A 77 -0.49 14.96 24.89
N ALA A 78 -1.49 15.63 25.43
CA ALA A 78 -2.82 15.69 24.82
C ALA A 78 -2.82 16.34 23.42
N ARG A 79 -1.78 17.09 23.06
CA ARG A 79 -1.61 17.71 21.75
C ARG A 79 -0.97 16.78 20.71
N VAL A 80 -0.52 15.60 21.08
CA VAL A 80 0.18 14.66 20.17
C VAL A 80 -0.74 14.21 19.04
N GLU A 81 -1.92 13.69 19.37
CA GLU A 81 -2.85 13.14 18.37
C GLU A 81 -3.39 14.22 17.42
N PRO A 82 -3.87 15.39 17.90
CA PRO A 82 -4.27 16.47 17.01
C PRO A 82 -3.08 17.09 16.23
N GLY A 83 -1.87 17.14 16.79
CA GLY A 83 -0.66 17.57 16.09
C GLY A 83 -0.31 16.64 14.93
N GLN A 84 -0.43 15.34 15.13
CA GLN A 84 -0.31 14.36 14.05
C GLN A 84 -1.37 14.59 12.96
N CYS A 85 -2.62 14.84 13.33
CA CYS A 85 -3.70 15.17 12.39
C CYS A 85 -3.37 16.41 11.57
N LEU A 86 -2.89 17.47 12.23
CA LEU A 86 -2.47 18.72 11.59
C LEU A 86 -1.36 18.47 10.57
N GLY A 87 -0.30 17.78 10.97
CA GLY A 87 0.81 17.46 10.06
C GLY A 87 0.37 16.66 8.84
N MET A 88 -0.52 15.67 9.01
CA MET A 88 -1.07 14.91 7.88
C MET A 88 -1.93 15.80 6.95
N ALA A 89 -2.71 16.72 7.50
CA ALA A 89 -3.53 17.64 6.72
C ALA A 89 -2.69 18.64 5.90
N LEU A 90 -1.64 19.18 6.50
CA LEU A 90 -0.67 20.05 5.86
C LEU A 90 0.11 19.32 4.75
N ALA A 91 0.58 18.11 5.03
CA ALA A 91 1.27 17.27 4.05
C ALA A 91 0.38 16.95 2.84
N ALA A 92 -0.92 16.68 3.07
CA ALA A 92 -1.87 16.42 1.99
C ALA A 92 -2.17 17.67 1.12
N GLN A 93 -1.84 18.87 1.61
CA GLN A 93 -1.94 20.13 0.88
C GLN A 93 -0.62 20.56 0.23
N GLY A 94 0.47 19.81 0.47
CA GLY A 94 1.80 20.15 -0.04
C GLY A 94 2.56 21.16 0.82
N GLU A 95 2.03 21.51 1.99
CA GLU A 95 2.65 22.43 2.96
C GLU A 95 3.68 21.65 3.78
N TRP A 96 4.80 21.30 3.13
CA TRP A 96 5.75 20.32 3.66
C TRP A 96 6.52 20.80 4.88
N ASP A 97 6.89 22.09 4.92
CA ASP A 97 7.65 22.65 6.03
C ASP A 97 6.79 22.77 7.30
N GLU A 98 5.55 23.18 7.12
CA GLU A 98 4.55 23.25 8.19
C GLU A 98 4.17 21.87 8.69
N ALA A 99 4.07 20.89 7.78
CA ALA A 99 3.82 19.49 8.13
C ALA A 99 4.97 18.92 8.99
N GLU A 100 6.23 19.16 8.58
CA GLU A 100 7.40 18.77 9.36
C GLU A 100 7.37 19.38 10.76
N ALA A 101 7.10 20.69 10.87
CA ALA A 101 7.02 21.38 12.16
C ALA A 101 5.94 20.77 13.06
N ALA A 102 4.75 20.49 12.53
CA ALA A 102 3.64 19.88 13.28
C ALA A 102 3.99 18.46 13.76
N PHE A 103 4.60 17.61 12.93
CA PHE A 103 5.05 16.29 13.32
C PHE A 103 6.17 16.34 14.35
N THR A 104 7.10 17.27 14.22
CA THR A 104 8.20 17.47 15.16
C THR A 104 7.68 17.92 16.51
N GLU A 105 6.77 18.90 16.59
CA GLU A 105 6.12 19.32 17.82
C GLU A 105 5.39 18.14 18.50
N ALA A 106 4.58 17.40 17.73
CA ALA A 106 3.87 16.24 18.25
C ALA A 106 4.84 15.18 18.81
N ARG A 107 5.96 14.93 18.12
CA ARG A 107 7.01 14.03 18.61
C ARG A 107 7.65 14.50 19.91
N GLU A 108 7.94 15.77 20.04
CA GLU A 108 8.55 16.34 21.24
C GLU A 108 7.61 16.26 22.46
N LEU A 109 6.31 16.38 22.22
CA LEU A 109 5.27 16.22 23.23
C LEU A 109 4.97 14.75 23.59
N THR A 110 5.42 13.81 22.76
CA THR A 110 5.26 12.37 23.02
C THR A 110 6.21 11.94 24.15
N PRO A 111 5.70 11.28 25.21
CA PRO A 111 6.53 10.84 26.32
C PRO A 111 7.73 10.00 25.89
N ALA A 112 8.87 10.14 26.58
CA ALA A 112 10.06 9.33 26.31
C ALA A 112 9.83 7.82 26.55
N SER A 113 8.82 7.47 27.35
CA SER A 113 8.37 6.10 27.57
C SER A 113 7.61 5.48 26.37
N GLU A 114 7.33 6.28 25.35
CA GLU A 114 6.62 5.86 24.12
C GLU A 114 7.52 5.97 22.87
N PRO A 115 8.65 5.25 22.82
CA PRO A 115 9.64 5.41 21.74
C PRO A 115 9.07 5.05 20.36
N ALA A 116 8.12 4.11 20.26
CA ALA A 116 7.45 3.79 19.00
C ALA A 116 6.59 4.95 18.47
N GLY A 117 5.91 5.70 19.37
CA GLY A 117 5.15 6.90 19.00
C GLY A 117 6.07 7.99 18.46
N ARG A 118 7.18 8.23 19.16
CA ARG A 118 8.23 9.17 18.74
C ARG A 118 8.83 8.79 17.39
N ALA A 119 9.12 7.52 17.18
CA ALA A 119 9.65 7.00 15.91
C ALA A 119 8.69 7.24 14.74
N ARG A 120 7.40 6.96 14.92
CA ARG A 120 6.40 7.20 13.86
C ARG A 120 6.32 8.68 13.47
N LEU A 121 6.23 9.56 14.44
CA LEU A 121 6.16 11.00 14.20
C LEU A 121 7.46 11.53 13.59
N GLY A 122 8.62 11.03 14.04
CA GLY A 122 9.92 11.31 13.43
C GLY A 122 10.01 10.84 11.97
N GLY A 123 9.47 9.65 11.67
CA GLY A 123 9.36 9.14 10.29
C GLY A 123 8.49 10.05 9.41
N MET A 124 7.33 10.50 9.92
CA MET A 124 6.46 11.43 9.22
C MET A 124 7.14 12.78 8.95
N ALA A 125 7.85 13.34 9.94
CA ALA A 125 8.65 14.56 9.78
C ALA A 125 9.76 14.38 8.74
N GLY A 126 10.46 13.24 8.75
CA GLY A 126 11.48 12.90 7.75
C GLY A 126 10.90 12.81 6.34
N ASN A 127 9.72 12.24 6.19
CA ASN A 127 9.03 12.17 4.89
C ASN A 127 8.57 13.55 4.40
N ALA A 128 8.11 14.43 5.27
CA ALA A 128 7.79 15.82 4.92
C ALA A 128 9.05 16.55 4.42
N LEU A 129 10.20 16.38 5.08
CA LEU A 129 11.48 16.92 4.63
C LEU A 129 11.94 16.38 3.28
N LEU A 130 11.70 15.07 3.00
CA LEU A 130 11.97 14.50 1.67
C LEU A 130 11.12 15.16 0.60
N ALA A 131 9.83 15.35 0.87
CA ALA A 131 8.90 15.99 -0.05
C ALA A 131 9.22 17.47 -0.26
N ALA A 132 9.76 18.15 0.78
CA ALA A 132 10.28 19.52 0.69
C ALA A 132 11.63 19.62 -0.06
N GLY A 133 12.20 18.50 -0.55
CA GLY A 133 13.50 18.49 -1.23
C GLY A 133 14.70 18.72 -0.32
N LYS A 134 14.62 18.38 0.96
CA LYS A 134 15.64 18.54 1.99
C LYS A 134 16.23 17.20 2.45
N PRO A 135 16.89 16.42 1.58
CA PRO A 135 17.26 15.04 1.86
C PRO A 135 18.27 14.87 2.99
N GLU A 136 19.17 15.83 3.23
CA GLU A 136 20.12 15.78 4.36
C GLU A 136 19.40 15.87 5.71
N ALA A 137 18.49 16.84 5.84
CA ALA A 137 17.69 17.01 7.04
C ALA A 137 16.74 15.81 7.26
N ALA A 138 16.16 15.32 6.17
CA ALA A 138 15.32 14.12 6.19
C ALA A 138 16.10 12.90 6.72
N LEU A 139 17.31 12.66 6.19
CA LEU A 139 18.13 11.53 6.64
C LEU A 139 18.45 11.63 8.14
N ALA A 140 18.84 12.81 8.61
CA ALA A 140 19.12 13.00 10.04
C ALA A 140 17.90 12.70 10.93
N ARG A 141 16.71 13.15 10.51
CA ARG A 141 15.44 12.88 11.23
C ARG A 141 15.09 11.39 11.19
N LEU A 142 15.22 10.76 10.02
CA LEU A 142 14.93 9.34 9.83
C LEU A 142 15.92 8.43 10.55
N ASP A 143 17.20 8.81 10.66
CA ASP A 143 18.20 8.08 11.47
C ASP A 143 17.81 8.08 12.94
N GLN A 144 17.37 9.23 13.46
CA GLN A 144 16.86 9.34 14.83
C GLN A 144 15.61 8.47 15.04
N ALA A 145 14.64 8.57 14.14
CA ALA A 145 13.40 7.79 14.21
C ALA A 145 13.67 6.27 14.13
N HIS A 146 14.60 5.86 13.28
CA HIS A 146 15.02 4.46 13.18
C HIS A 146 15.64 3.95 14.49
N GLY A 147 16.51 4.74 15.13
CA GLY A 147 17.07 4.41 16.44
C GLY A 147 15.99 4.28 17.52
N GLU A 148 14.99 5.16 17.52
CA GLU A 148 13.85 5.09 18.44
C GLU A 148 12.97 3.85 18.21
N ALA A 149 12.75 3.46 16.94
CA ALA A 149 12.03 2.24 16.60
C ALA A 149 12.76 0.97 17.10
N LEU A 150 14.08 0.93 16.95
CA LEU A 150 14.91 -0.15 17.49
C LEU A 150 14.86 -0.17 19.03
N GLY A 151 14.94 0.99 19.68
CA GLY A 151 14.81 1.14 21.13
C GLY A 151 13.42 0.72 21.65
N ALA A 152 12.39 0.82 20.82
CA ALA A 152 11.04 0.34 21.10
C ALA A 152 10.87 -1.17 20.91
N ALA A 153 11.92 -1.88 20.47
CA ALA A 153 11.86 -3.27 20.01
C ALA A 153 10.78 -3.50 18.95
N ASP A 154 10.56 -2.51 18.06
CA ASP A 154 9.63 -2.57 16.93
C ASP A 154 10.44 -2.68 15.60
N PRO A 155 10.92 -3.89 15.25
CA PRO A 155 11.73 -4.10 14.05
C PRO A 155 10.94 -3.77 12.77
N ARG A 156 9.62 -3.98 12.77
CA ARG A 156 8.77 -3.66 11.63
C ARG A 156 8.78 -2.15 11.35
N LEU A 157 8.56 -1.33 12.37
CA LEU A 157 8.63 0.13 12.24
C LEU A 157 10.03 0.59 11.80
N ALA A 158 11.09 -0.01 12.36
CA ALA A 158 12.46 0.28 11.94
C ALA A 158 12.68 -0.08 10.45
N GLY A 159 12.09 -1.18 9.97
CA GLY A 159 12.10 -1.58 8.56
C GLY A 159 11.37 -0.58 7.66
N GLU A 160 10.19 -0.13 8.07
CA GLU A 160 9.41 0.89 7.34
C GLU A 160 10.18 2.22 7.26
N ILE A 161 10.76 2.69 8.35
CA ILE A 161 11.60 3.89 8.37
C ILE A 161 12.87 3.70 7.51
N SER A 162 13.41 2.49 7.43
CA SER A 162 14.57 2.20 6.57
C SER A 162 14.28 2.35 5.08
N ILE A 163 13.02 2.18 4.64
CA ILE A 163 12.61 2.50 3.27
C ILE A 163 12.76 4.00 3.01
N ASP A 164 12.30 4.84 3.94
CA ASP A 164 12.38 6.29 3.79
C ASP A 164 13.83 6.79 3.89
N ARG A 165 14.63 6.19 4.78
CA ARG A 165 16.09 6.42 4.83
C ARG A 165 16.74 6.12 3.48
N ALA A 166 16.36 5.03 2.83
CA ALA A 166 16.89 4.69 1.51
C ALA A 166 16.50 5.73 0.45
N ARG A 167 15.28 6.28 0.49
CA ARG A 167 14.89 7.39 -0.40
C ARG A 167 15.77 8.62 -0.20
N ALA A 168 16.03 9.02 1.05
CA ALA A 168 16.93 10.12 1.37
C ALA A 168 18.35 9.86 0.86
N LEU A 169 18.88 8.66 1.08
CA LEU A 169 20.22 8.25 0.66
C LEU A 169 20.36 8.23 -0.86
N VAL A 170 19.34 7.78 -1.60
CA VAL A 170 19.31 7.85 -3.08
C VAL A 170 19.31 9.29 -3.56
N ALA A 171 18.54 10.18 -2.93
CA ALA A 171 18.53 11.61 -3.26
C ALA A 171 19.90 12.25 -3.03
N LEU A 172 20.65 11.78 -2.04
CA LEU A 172 22.03 12.17 -1.72
C LEU A 172 23.10 11.45 -2.57
N LYS A 173 22.69 10.60 -3.53
CA LYS A 173 23.61 9.78 -4.36
C LYS A 173 24.47 8.80 -3.56
N ARG A 174 23.99 8.39 -2.39
CA ARG A 174 24.62 7.42 -1.49
C ARG A 174 24.06 6.02 -1.71
N ASP A 175 24.13 5.53 -2.95
CA ASP A 175 23.48 4.29 -3.40
C ASP A 175 23.92 3.05 -2.61
N GLY A 176 25.15 2.98 -2.12
CA GLY A 176 25.65 1.88 -1.27
C GLY A 176 24.95 1.82 0.09
N ASP A 177 24.81 2.99 0.73
CA ASP A 177 24.10 3.11 2.01
C ASP A 177 22.61 2.85 1.84
N ALA A 178 22.02 3.31 0.72
CA ALA A 178 20.63 3.04 0.36
C ALA A 178 20.36 1.54 0.20
N ALA A 179 21.29 0.79 -0.44
CA ALA A 179 21.16 -0.66 -0.57
C ALA A 179 21.18 -1.35 0.80
N THR A 180 22.00 -0.88 1.74
CA THR A 180 22.05 -1.38 3.11
C THR A 180 20.75 -1.10 3.86
N ALA A 181 20.21 0.12 3.76
CA ALA A 181 18.94 0.48 4.37
C ALA A 181 17.78 -0.36 3.80
N LEU A 182 17.76 -0.60 2.49
CA LEU A 182 16.75 -1.47 1.85
C LEU A 182 16.90 -2.94 2.24
N ALA A 183 18.12 -3.43 2.48
CA ALA A 183 18.32 -4.77 3.01
C ALA A 183 17.72 -4.91 4.42
N THR A 184 17.93 -3.91 5.29
CA THR A 184 17.29 -3.83 6.61
C THR A 184 15.76 -3.80 6.49
N ALA A 185 15.21 -3.01 5.56
CA ALA A 185 13.77 -2.94 5.30
C ALA A 185 13.19 -4.31 4.91
N ARG A 186 13.82 -5.01 3.96
CA ARG A 186 13.37 -6.35 3.52
C ARG A 186 13.46 -7.41 4.61
N THR A 187 14.37 -7.26 5.56
CA THR A 187 14.49 -8.18 6.71
C THR A 187 13.41 -7.89 7.77
N ASN A 188 13.20 -6.64 8.09
CA ASN A 188 12.40 -6.22 9.24
C ASN A 188 10.92 -5.94 8.89
N ALA A 189 10.64 -5.61 7.63
CA ALA A 189 9.31 -5.37 7.09
C ALA A 189 9.16 -6.11 5.73
N ALA A 190 9.36 -7.43 5.76
CA ALA A 190 9.41 -8.27 4.56
C ALA A 190 8.10 -8.29 3.74
N ASP A 191 6.99 -7.99 4.38
CA ASP A 191 5.65 -7.85 3.77
C ASP A 191 5.39 -6.44 3.20
N ASN A 192 6.31 -5.49 3.36
CA ASN A 192 6.20 -4.17 2.74
C ASN A 192 6.76 -4.19 1.31
N GLY A 193 5.85 -4.25 0.33
CA GLY A 193 6.21 -4.33 -1.09
C GLY A 193 7.01 -3.13 -1.61
N GLN A 194 6.89 -1.95 -0.99
CA GLN A 194 7.66 -0.77 -1.36
C GLN A 194 9.16 -0.96 -1.13
N GLY A 195 9.56 -1.64 -0.05
CA GLY A 195 10.96 -1.98 0.21
C GLY A 195 11.55 -2.85 -0.91
N TRP A 196 10.76 -3.79 -1.42
CA TRP A 196 11.14 -4.65 -2.54
C TRP A 196 11.19 -3.90 -3.87
N LEU A 197 10.21 -3.05 -4.17
CA LEU A 197 10.18 -2.23 -5.38
C LEU A 197 11.39 -1.30 -5.45
N LEU A 198 11.67 -0.55 -4.38
CA LEU A 198 12.83 0.35 -4.34
C LEU A 198 14.16 -0.41 -4.42
N SER A 199 14.24 -1.62 -3.82
CA SER A 199 15.40 -2.49 -3.97
C SER A 199 15.62 -2.90 -5.42
N ALA A 200 14.55 -3.32 -6.12
CA ALA A 200 14.62 -3.70 -7.52
C ALA A 200 15.09 -2.54 -8.41
N THR A 201 14.53 -1.35 -8.18
CA THR A 201 14.91 -0.13 -8.91
C THR A 201 16.40 0.22 -8.68
N LEU A 202 16.85 0.15 -7.44
CA LEU A 202 18.27 0.43 -7.11
C LEU A 202 19.20 -0.64 -7.72
N SER A 203 18.87 -1.93 -7.60
CA SER A 203 19.65 -3.02 -8.20
C SER A 203 19.74 -2.88 -9.72
N ARG A 204 18.62 -2.54 -10.39
CA ARG A 204 18.60 -2.26 -11.84
C ARG A 204 19.52 -1.09 -12.19
N ARG A 205 19.47 0.03 -11.47
CA ARG A 205 20.34 1.20 -11.69
C ARG A 205 21.82 0.86 -11.51
N GLN A 206 22.14 -0.12 -10.65
CA GLN A 206 23.48 -0.65 -10.44
C GLN A 206 23.88 -1.74 -11.46
N GLY A 207 23.04 -2.05 -12.45
CA GLY A 207 23.29 -3.12 -13.43
C GLY A 207 23.12 -4.54 -12.91
N LYS A 208 22.65 -4.74 -11.68
CA LYS A 208 22.43 -6.04 -11.04
C LYS A 208 21.08 -6.63 -11.44
N LEU A 209 20.91 -6.92 -12.75
CA LEU A 209 19.60 -7.27 -13.31
C LEU A 209 18.99 -8.56 -12.73
N ALA A 210 19.82 -9.57 -12.42
CA ALA A 210 19.33 -10.81 -11.81
C ALA A 210 18.74 -10.58 -10.40
N GLU A 211 19.40 -9.74 -9.60
CA GLU A 211 18.92 -9.35 -8.27
C GLU A 211 17.64 -8.49 -8.39
N ALA A 212 17.64 -7.52 -9.32
CA ALA A 212 16.46 -6.69 -9.59
C ALA A 212 15.24 -7.55 -9.98
N GLN A 213 15.45 -8.59 -10.80
CA GLN A 213 14.39 -9.51 -11.23
C GLN A 213 13.79 -10.28 -10.04
N GLN A 214 14.61 -10.76 -9.11
CA GLN A 214 14.12 -11.45 -7.91
C GLN A 214 13.33 -10.50 -7.01
N GLN A 215 13.84 -9.29 -6.80
CA GLN A 215 13.20 -8.29 -5.94
C GLN A 215 11.87 -7.80 -6.50
N ILE A 216 11.79 -7.54 -7.83
CA ILE A 216 10.53 -7.09 -8.44
C ILE A 216 9.46 -8.17 -8.46
N GLN A 217 9.84 -9.45 -8.52
CA GLN A 217 8.89 -10.56 -8.39
C GLN A 217 8.23 -10.57 -7.02
N VAL A 218 8.99 -10.34 -5.93
CA VAL A 218 8.42 -10.24 -4.59
C VAL A 218 7.51 -9.02 -4.48
N ALA A 219 7.95 -7.85 -5.00
CA ALA A 219 7.11 -6.66 -5.02
C ALA A 219 5.78 -6.91 -5.74
N ALA A 220 5.80 -7.61 -6.89
CA ALA A 220 4.60 -7.94 -7.65
C ALA A 220 3.65 -8.92 -6.91
N GLN A 221 4.18 -9.81 -6.08
CA GLN A 221 3.35 -10.69 -5.23
C GLN A 221 2.67 -9.91 -4.10
N LEU A 222 3.38 -8.95 -3.50
CA LEU A 222 2.88 -8.14 -2.39
C LEU A 222 1.96 -7.01 -2.86
N MET A 223 2.18 -6.47 -4.06
CA MET A 223 1.46 -5.33 -4.62
C MET A 223 1.03 -5.61 -6.07
N PRO A 224 0.13 -6.59 -6.31
CA PRO A 224 -0.19 -7.07 -7.66
C PRO A 224 -0.94 -6.05 -8.53
N LEU A 225 -1.54 -5.04 -7.91
CA LEU A 225 -2.31 -3.99 -8.61
C LEU A 225 -1.58 -2.65 -8.68
N GLU A 226 -0.34 -2.59 -8.19
CA GLU A 226 0.44 -1.36 -8.16
C GLU A 226 1.07 -1.09 -9.55
N PRO A 227 0.68 -0.01 -10.25
CA PRO A 227 1.16 0.27 -11.61
C PRO A 227 2.67 0.46 -11.69
N GLU A 228 3.29 1.05 -10.68
CA GLU A 228 4.74 1.29 -10.61
C GLU A 228 5.52 -0.02 -10.59
N VAL A 229 5.00 -1.05 -9.93
CA VAL A 229 5.61 -2.40 -9.93
C VAL A 229 5.58 -2.99 -11.33
N GLY A 230 4.46 -2.89 -12.03
CA GLY A 230 4.33 -3.37 -13.40
C GLY A 230 5.24 -2.61 -14.37
N LEU A 231 5.34 -1.28 -14.19
CA LEU A 231 6.23 -0.45 -15.01
C LEU A 231 7.69 -0.86 -14.82
N GLU A 232 8.16 -0.96 -13.57
CA GLU A 232 9.54 -1.33 -13.25
C GLU A 232 9.86 -2.77 -13.67
N ALA A 233 8.91 -3.71 -13.51
CA ALA A 233 9.06 -5.09 -13.97
C ALA A 233 9.30 -5.17 -15.48
N GLY A 234 8.59 -4.36 -16.25
CA GLY A 234 8.80 -4.27 -17.69
C GLY A 234 10.17 -3.70 -18.05
N VAL A 235 10.63 -2.66 -17.34
CA VAL A 235 11.96 -2.07 -17.56
C VAL A 235 13.06 -3.07 -17.23
N ILE A 236 12.96 -3.80 -16.13
CA ILE A 236 13.93 -4.85 -15.77
C ILE A 236 13.93 -5.96 -16.83
N ALA A 237 12.75 -6.37 -17.30
CA ALA A 237 12.62 -7.44 -18.30
C ALA A 237 13.28 -7.07 -19.63
N VAL A 238 13.05 -5.85 -20.14
CA VAL A 238 13.65 -5.42 -21.42
C VAL A 238 15.16 -5.30 -21.32
N LEU A 239 15.68 -4.78 -20.22
CA LEU A 239 17.12 -4.70 -19.97
C LEU A 239 17.76 -6.08 -19.83
N ALA A 240 17.02 -7.07 -19.39
CA ALA A 240 17.44 -8.48 -19.35
C ALA A 240 17.24 -9.22 -20.68
N GLY A 241 16.86 -8.54 -21.77
CA GLY A 241 16.64 -9.11 -23.09
C GLY A 241 15.31 -9.86 -23.26
N ASN A 242 14.37 -9.70 -22.34
CA ASN A 242 13.07 -10.37 -22.39
C ASN A 242 11.94 -9.41 -22.79
N GLU A 243 11.91 -9.05 -24.08
CA GLU A 243 10.92 -8.10 -24.63
C GLU A 243 9.47 -8.60 -24.46
N GLY A 244 9.24 -9.91 -24.58
CA GLY A 244 7.89 -10.47 -24.43
C GLY A 244 7.37 -10.31 -22.98
N ALA A 245 8.23 -10.46 -21.97
CA ALA A 245 7.87 -10.20 -20.59
C ALA A 245 7.63 -8.71 -20.33
N ALA A 246 8.48 -7.84 -20.87
CA ALA A 246 8.34 -6.39 -20.78
C ALA A 246 6.98 -5.94 -21.34
N ARG A 247 6.65 -6.39 -22.55
CA ARG A 247 5.37 -6.09 -23.22
C ARG A 247 4.17 -6.50 -22.36
N ARG A 248 4.18 -7.73 -21.82
CA ARG A 248 3.07 -8.20 -20.96
C ARG A 248 2.92 -7.33 -19.72
N SER A 249 4.03 -6.96 -19.06
CA SER A 249 4.01 -6.10 -17.88
C SER A 249 3.44 -4.73 -18.19
N TRP A 250 3.90 -4.05 -19.23
CA TRP A 250 3.43 -2.72 -19.60
C TRP A 250 1.99 -2.71 -20.10
N LEU A 251 1.55 -3.73 -20.87
CA LEU A 251 0.14 -3.88 -21.24
C LEU A 251 -0.77 -4.03 -20.00
N SER A 252 -0.30 -4.76 -18.99
CA SER A 252 -1.06 -4.88 -17.73
C SER A 252 -1.22 -3.54 -17.01
N VAL A 253 -0.17 -2.70 -17.00
CA VAL A 253 -0.21 -1.35 -16.43
C VAL A 253 -1.22 -0.45 -17.15
N VAL A 254 -1.16 -0.43 -18.49
CA VAL A 254 -2.10 0.37 -19.31
C VAL A 254 -3.55 -0.05 -19.06
N LYS A 255 -3.79 -1.37 -18.90
CA LYS A 255 -5.12 -1.90 -18.61
C LYS A 255 -5.60 -1.60 -17.19
N ALA A 256 -4.72 -1.70 -16.19
CA ALA A 256 -5.08 -1.57 -14.78
C ALA A 256 -5.31 -0.12 -14.35
N ALA A 257 -4.58 0.83 -14.93
CA ALA A 257 -4.60 2.24 -14.53
C ALA A 257 -4.74 3.18 -15.74
N PRO A 258 -5.81 3.04 -16.55
CA PRO A 258 -5.96 3.80 -17.79
C PRO A 258 -5.95 5.32 -17.52
N GLY A 259 -5.17 6.05 -18.32
CA GLY A 259 -5.05 7.51 -18.20
C GLY A 259 -4.11 8.01 -17.09
N SER A 260 -3.55 7.13 -16.26
CA SER A 260 -2.52 7.51 -15.28
C SER A 260 -1.20 7.91 -15.97
N GLU A 261 -0.34 8.62 -15.28
CA GLU A 261 1.01 8.95 -15.76
C GLU A 261 1.83 7.67 -16.00
N THR A 262 1.76 6.72 -15.07
CA THR A 262 2.42 5.42 -15.17
C THR A 262 1.97 4.65 -16.41
N ALA A 263 0.65 4.66 -16.73
CA ALA A 263 0.12 4.03 -17.93
C ALA A 263 0.58 4.74 -19.23
N ARG A 264 0.65 6.07 -19.23
CA ARG A 264 1.22 6.82 -20.38
C ARG A 264 2.68 6.48 -20.61
N THR A 265 3.47 6.36 -19.53
CA THR A 265 4.87 5.94 -19.61
C THR A 265 4.99 4.50 -20.13
N ALA A 266 4.17 3.59 -19.62
CA ALA A 266 4.13 2.20 -20.11
C ALA A 266 3.77 2.12 -21.60
N GLN A 267 2.80 2.92 -22.05
CA GLN A 267 2.42 3.00 -23.47
C GLN A 267 3.59 3.50 -24.33
N SER A 268 4.29 4.55 -23.88
CA SER A 268 5.48 5.06 -24.59
C SER A 268 6.57 3.99 -24.75
N TYR A 269 6.76 3.15 -23.73
CA TYR A 269 7.72 2.03 -23.83
C TYR A 269 7.24 0.91 -24.78
N LEU A 270 5.93 0.63 -24.81
CA LEU A 270 5.34 -0.31 -25.79
C LEU A 270 5.53 0.18 -27.22
N ASP A 271 5.33 1.47 -27.47
CA ASP A 271 5.51 2.08 -28.78
C ASP A 271 6.97 1.98 -29.25
N GLN A 272 7.93 2.13 -28.34
CA GLN A 272 9.37 1.98 -28.62
C GLN A 272 9.76 0.52 -28.95
N LEU A 273 9.10 -0.48 -28.36
CA LEU A 273 9.33 -1.90 -28.73
C LEU A 273 8.79 -2.23 -30.13
N GLY A 274 7.87 -1.41 -30.64
CA GLY A 274 7.21 -1.70 -31.91
C GLY A 274 6.17 -2.83 -31.84
N PRO A 275 5.69 -3.34 -32.98
CA PRO A 275 4.70 -4.41 -33.01
C PRO A 275 5.23 -5.72 -32.42
N ASP A 276 4.31 -6.54 -31.92
CA ASP A 276 4.65 -7.87 -31.40
C ASP A 276 5.25 -8.72 -32.53
N PRO A 277 6.42 -9.34 -32.36
CA PRO A 277 6.96 -10.22 -33.39
C PRO A 277 5.94 -11.31 -33.69
N ALA A 278 5.63 -11.50 -34.97
CA ALA A 278 4.71 -12.55 -35.39
C ALA A 278 5.15 -13.90 -34.81
N PRO A 279 4.22 -14.74 -34.31
CA PRO A 279 4.59 -16.05 -33.80
C PRO A 279 5.40 -16.77 -34.86
N SER A 280 6.67 -17.06 -34.54
CA SER A 280 7.52 -17.87 -35.43
C SER A 280 6.84 -19.22 -35.59
N GLY A 281 6.17 -19.42 -36.73
CA GLY A 281 5.53 -20.68 -37.08
C GLY A 281 6.55 -21.81 -36.97
N ARG A 282 6.28 -22.75 -36.09
CA ARG A 282 6.93 -24.07 -36.05
C ARG A 282 6.01 -25.06 -36.71
#